data_7c13f47f8477005edeaa3886bf119827
#
_entry.id   7c13f47f8477005edeaa3886bf119827
#
_cell.length_a   1.000
_cell.length_b   1.000
_cell.length_c   1.000
_cell.angle_alpha   90.00
_cell.angle_beta   90.00
_cell.angle_gamma   90.00
#
_symmetry.space_group_name_H-M   'P 1'
#
loop_
_entity.id
_entity.type
_entity.pdbx_description
1 polymer ?
#
loop_
_entity_poly.entity_id
_entity_poly.type
_entity_poly.pdbx_seq_one_letter_code
_entity_poly.pdbx_strand_id
1 'polypeptide(L)'
;MISTMNDNEWQNEERATGTYDSNGNATTIFAEKLMWTPESSTKRYSYYVNTFNSYGNLLAGVTSFGNDKENLEEAYKYGYTYDEVVPDFVTSDISYFKTDGVWTKDLNSKKTDVTRDEKGRVTEVVRYRMNQKREFITEEKDVITYGEDGKPSQIKVYQYYEDNETGEAKLAQAIAYTDIVWKNCDNQILNGHILFQGANRILSAKIIVNDAEHGSIKVEYGPGEKDYTVIEEATPQGLSIKTINRTEWREINPYDSYSILNRRETYSKNSDEPEVSVNYESVTNDAYGYLIERINRNENNGVITSFYKEIGEVEYDKTYGYPLVYTLSRAESMDGSEPVPVPGYRMEFSDYKNCRETTGIENVAVENNDNAPVEYFNLQGERINKPSKGLYIRRHGKLVQKSIAKD
;
A
#
# COMPACT_ATOMS: atom_id res chain seq x y z
N MET A 1 18.53 -5.55 15.87
CA MET A 1 19.68 -4.67 15.53
C MET A 1 19.76 -4.57 14.04
N ILE A 2 20.03 -3.39 13.53
CA ILE A 2 20.19 -3.13 12.09
C ILE A 2 21.64 -2.76 11.86
N SER A 3 22.25 -3.35 10.84
CA SER A 3 23.65 -3.07 10.46
C SER A 3 23.72 -2.84 8.97
N THR A 4 24.60 -1.94 8.55
CA THR A 4 24.96 -1.74 7.15
C THR A 4 26.39 -2.20 6.91
N MET A 5 26.70 -2.56 5.67
CA MET A 5 28.06 -2.95 5.29
C MET A 5 28.84 -1.71 4.83
N ASN A 6 29.98 -1.46 5.46
CA ASN A 6 30.91 -0.43 5.06
C ASN A 6 32.33 -1.03 5.03
N ASP A 7 33.08 -0.81 3.96
CA ASP A 7 34.45 -1.33 3.77
C ASP A 7 34.62 -2.84 4.06
N ASN A 8 33.61 -3.66 3.66
CA ASN A 8 33.48 -5.10 3.92
C ASN A 8 33.32 -5.50 5.41
N GLU A 9 32.98 -4.56 6.28
CA GLU A 9 32.63 -4.84 7.68
C GLU A 9 31.20 -4.41 7.99
N TRP A 10 30.48 -5.21 8.81
CA TRP A 10 29.16 -4.85 9.30
C TRP A 10 29.29 -3.84 10.43
N GLN A 11 28.62 -2.70 10.28
CA GLN A 11 28.54 -1.67 11.31
C GLN A 11 27.12 -1.57 11.84
N ASN A 12 26.98 -1.64 13.17
CA ASN A 12 25.68 -1.52 13.83
C ASN A 12 25.22 -0.06 13.79
N GLU A 13 24.14 0.21 13.04
CA GLU A 13 23.60 1.56 12.89
C GLU A 13 22.37 1.82 13.74
N GLU A 14 21.55 0.81 13.96
CA GLU A 14 20.30 1.00 14.69
C GLU A 14 19.95 -0.21 15.57
N ARG A 15 19.47 0.07 16.78
CA ARG A 15 18.85 -0.89 17.67
C ARG A 15 17.48 -0.37 18.07
N ALA A 16 16.44 -1.20 17.90
CA ALA A 16 15.09 -0.85 18.31
C ALA A 16 14.51 -1.89 19.27
N THR A 17 13.68 -1.41 20.20
CA THR A 17 12.85 -2.23 21.09
C THR A 17 11.44 -1.66 21.07
N GLY A 18 10.42 -2.51 21.22
CA GLY A 18 9.04 -2.03 21.17
C GLY A 18 8.09 -2.84 22.03
N THR A 19 6.92 -2.28 22.26
CA THR A 19 5.75 -2.97 22.82
C THR A 19 4.67 -3.08 21.77
N TYR A 20 3.84 -4.08 21.91
CA TYR A 20 2.79 -4.40 20.93
C TYR A 20 1.46 -4.58 21.65
N ASP A 21 0.37 -4.26 20.98
CA ASP A 21 -0.97 -4.60 21.45
C ASP A 21 -1.30 -6.08 21.18
N SER A 22 -2.51 -6.51 21.58
CA SER A 22 -2.98 -7.89 21.38
C SER A 22 -3.13 -8.28 19.89
N ASN A 23 -3.19 -7.32 18.99
CA ASN A 23 -3.30 -7.54 17.55
C ASN A 23 -1.94 -7.57 16.85
N GLY A 24 -0.85 -7.34 17.59
CA GLY A 24 0.51 -7.27 17.05
C GLY A 24 0.92 -5.90 16.52
N ASN A 25 0.12 -4.85 16.74
CA ASN A 25 0.46 -3.50 16.32
C ASN A 25 1.49 -2.89 17.30
N ALA A 26 2.55 -2.28 16.78
CA ALA A 26 3.61 -1.67 17.59
C ALA A 26 3.12 -0.37 18.25
N THR A 27 2.77 -0.46 19.53
CA THR A 27 2.26 0.68 20.33
C THR A 27 3.36 1.61 20.79
N THR A 28 4.55 1.09 21.05
CA THR A 28 5.74 1.91 21.29
C THR A 28 6.94 1.34 20.57
N ILE A 29 7.84 2.20 20.13
CA ILE A 29 9.15 1.82 19.59
C ILE A 29 10.18 2.79 20.15
N PHE A 30 11.23 2.25 20.81
CA PHE A 30 12.41 3.01 21.18
C PHE A 30 13.56 2.57 20.27
N ALA A 31 14.17 3.51 19.57
CA ALA A 31 15.31 3.23 18.71
C ALA A 31 16.52 4.08 19.07
N GLU A 32 17.70 3.44 19.01
CA GLU A 32 19.02 4.05 19.11
C GLU A 32 19.69 3.91 17.75
N LYS A 33 20.06 5.03 17.13
CA LYS A 33 20.70 5.07 15.82
C LYS A 33 22.05 5.77 15.91
N LEU A 34 23.06 5.17 15.28
CA LEU A 34 24.36 5.80 15.11
C LEU A 34 24.32 6.69 13.86
N MET A 35 24.53 7.98 14.06
CA MET A 35 24.61 8.96 12.97
C MET A 35 26.07 9.24 12.67
N TRP A 36 26.49 8.88 11.48
CA TRP A 36 27.83 9.11 10.99
C TRP A 36 27.95 10.49 10.32
N THR A 37 29.00 11.23 10.68
CA THR A 37 29.46 12.38 9.91
C THR A 37 30.92 12.15 9.52
N PRO A 38 31.49 12.83 8.52
CA PRO A 38 32.90 12.65 8.15
C PRO A 38 33.89 12.84 9.28
N GLU A 39 33.48 13.55 10.34
CA GLU A 39 34.36 13.96 11.45
C GLU A 39 34.05 13.27 12.78
N SER A 40 32.85 12.67 12.90
CA SER A 40 32.43 12.04 14.17
C SER A 40 31.23 11.11 13.99
N SER A 41 31.00 10.23 14.97
CA SER A 41 29.76 9.51 15.12
C SER A 41 29.01 9.97 16.36
N THR A 42 27.71 10.21 16.25
CA THR A 42 26.85 10.59 17.37
C THR A 42 25.67 9.64 17.45
N LYS A 43 25.25 9.30 18.69
CA LYS A 43 24.03 8.55 18.90
C LYS A 43 22.83 9.48 18.86
N ARG A 44 21.78 9.04 18.18
CA ARG A 44 20.46 9.67 18.18
C ARG A 44 19.45 8.66 18.67
N TYR A 45 18.59 9.12 19.54
CA TYR A 45 17.51 8.32 20.09
C TYR A 45 16.18 8.79 19.53
N SER A 46 15.27 7.86 19.30
CA SER A 46 13.89 8.16 18.93
C SER A 46 12.93 7.28 19.71
N TYR A 47 11.79 7.85 20.08
CA TYR A 47 10.72 7.17 20.75
C TYR A 47 9.41 7.46 20.05
N TYR A 48 8.71 6.40 19.66
CA TYR A 48 7.44 6.45 18.98
C TYR A 48 6.36 5.91 19.90
N VAL A 49 5.24 6.62 19.97
CA VAL A 49 4.03 6.16 20.66
C VAL A 49 2.89 6.19 19.65
N ASN A 50 2.25 5.05 19.42
CA ASN A 50 1.22 4.87 18.41
C ASN A 50 -0.08 4.37 19.03
N THR A 51 -1.22 4.78 18.46
CA THR A 51 -2.54 4.25 18.79
C THR A 51 -3.21 3.72 17.53
N PHE A 52 -3.97 2.63 17.68
CA PHE A 52 -4.62 1.94 16.57
C PHE A 52 -6.11 1.77 16.84
N ASN A 53 -6.92 1.66 15.78
CA ASN A 53 -8.31 1.29 15.90
C ASN A 53 -8.47 -0.24 16.00
N SER A 54 -9.72 -0.71 16.14
CA SER A 54 -10.03 -2.15 16.21
C SER A 54 -9.72 -2.93 14.92
N TYR A 55 -9.54 -2.27 13.80
CA TYR A 55 -9.14 -2.86 12.53
C TYR A 55 -7.61 -2.98 12.37
N GLY A 56 -6.83 -2.42 13.30
CA GLY A 56 -5.38 -2.35 13.22
C GLY A 56 -4.85 -1.12 12.47
N ASN A 57 -5.72 -0.19 12.07
CA ASN A 57 -5.31 1.02 11.37
C ASN A 57 -4.80 2.06 12.37
N LEU A 58 -3.68 2.71 12.02
CA LEU A 58 -3.02 3.73 12.83
C LEU A 58 -3.91 4.97 12.98
N LEU A 59 -4.26 5.33 14.22
CA LEU A 59 -5.09 6.52 14.50
C LEU A 59 -4.24 7.75 14.78
N ALA A 60 -3.19 7.60 15.56
CA ALA A 60 -2.33 8.71 15.93
C ALA A 60 -0.97 8.22 16.38
N GLY A 61 0.01 9.10 16.32
CA GLY A 61 1.32 8.85 16.91
C GLY A 61 2.05 10.13 17.26
N VAL A 62 3.01 9.96 18.19
CA VAL A 62 3.96 11.00 18.57
C VAL A 62 5.35 10.43 18.46
N THR A 63 6.26 11.23 17.89
CA THR A 63 7.68 10.87 17.80
C THR A 63 8.50 11.89 18.56
N SER A 64 9.33 11.40 19.46
CA SER A 64 10.30 12.18 20.22
C SER A 64 11.73 11.83 19.80
N PHE A 65 12.60 12.80 19.75
CA PHE A 65 14.01 12.65 19.39
C PHE A 65 14.93 13.29 20.43
N GLY A 66 16.15 12.78 20.51
CA GLY A 66 17.20 13.38 21.35
C GLY A 66 18.56 12.73 21.11
N ASN A 67 19.59 13.39 21.60
CA ASN A 67 20.95 12.85 21.65
C ASN A 67 21.25 12.18 22.99
N ASP A 68 20.32 12.28 23.93
CA ASP A 68 20.33 11.63 25.25
C ASP A 68 19.00 10.89 25.42
N LYS A 69 19.06 9.60 25.76
CA LYS A 69 17.88 8.74 25.90
C LYS A 69 16.95 9.15 27.06
N GLU A 70 17.46 9.86 28.06
CA GLU A 70 16.70 10.33 29.22
C GLU A 70 15.99 11.68 28.93
N ASN A 71 16.39 12.38 27.87
CA ASN A 71 15.91 13.72 27.51
C ASN A 71 15.48 13.75 26.05
N LEU A 72 14.35 13.06 25.75
CA LEU A 72 13.74 13.09 24.42
C LEU A 72 12.69 14.19 24.33
N GLU A 73 12.74 14.98 23.28
CA GLU A 73 11.76 16.03 23.02
C GLU A 73 10.80 15.59 21.91
N GLU A 74 9.50 15.82 22.14
CA GLU A 74 8.51 15.61 21.09
C GLU A 74 8.80 16.51 19.90
N ALA A 75 8.90 15.92 18.72
CA ALA A 75 9.24 16.62 17.47
C ALA A 75 8.18 16.46 16.39
N TYR A 76 7.51 15.31 16.34
CA TYR A 76 6.46 15.01 15.37
C TYR A 76 5.24 14.45 16.05
N LYS A 77 4.06 14.82 15.55
CA LYS A 77 2.80 14.12 15.82
C LYS A 77 1.97 14.03 14.56
N TYR A 78 1.22 12.95 14.44
CA TYR A 78 0.34 12.71 13.31
C TYR A 78 -0.96 12.06 13.76
N GLY A 79 -2.00 12.27 12.98
CA GLY A 79 -3.32 11.70 13.22
C GLY A 79 -4.01 11.35 11.92
N TYR A 80 -4.68 10.19 11.92
CA TYR A 80 -5.44 9.67 10.80
C TYR A 80 -6.90 9.54 11.18
N THR A 81 -7.78 9.82 10.23
CA THR A 81 -9.19 9.43 10.31
C THR A 81 -9.52 8.58 9.09
N TYR A 82 -10.52 7.73 9.26
CA TYR A 82 -10.94 6.77 8.24
C TYR A 82 -12.41 6.93 7.92
N ASP A 83 -12.78 6.47 6.73
CA ASP A 83 -14.18 6.46 6.30
C ASP A 83 -14.97 5.41 7.08
N GLU A 84 -16.20 5.75 7.49
CA GLU A 84 -17.03 4.85 8.30
C GLU A 84 -17.58 3.66 7.51
N VAL A 85 -17.69 3.78 6.18
CA VAL A 85 -18.23 2.74 5.29
C VAL A 85 -17.11 1.90 4.69
N VAL A 86 -15.95 2.52 4.42
CA VAL A 86 -14.74 1.88 3.88
C VAL A 86 -13.61 2.07 4.89
N PRO A 87 -13.49 1.18 5.90
CA PRO A 87 -12.63 1.40 7.07
C PRO A 87 -11.13 1.57 6.79
N ASP A 88 -10.66 1.12 5.62
CA ASP A 88 -9.26 1.26 5.22
C ASP A 88 -9.00 2.54 4.39
N PHE A 89 -10.05 3.30 4.06
CA PHE A 89 -9.90 4.54 3.32
C PHE A 89 -9.60 5.71 4.27
N VAL A 90 -8.41 6.30 4.13
CA VAL A 90 -7.96 7.44 4.94
C VAL A 90 -8.69 8.71 4.50
N THR A 91 -9.46 9.32 5.40
CA THR A 91 -10.14 10.60 5.19
C THR A 91 -9.34 11.79 5.68
N SER A 92 -8.41 11.62 6.61
CA SER A 92 -7.42 12.64 6.90
C SER A 92 -6.08 12.03 7.33
N ASP A 93 -5.01 12.69 6.91
CA ASP A 93 -3.63 12.48 7.32
C ASP A 93 -3.09 13.85 7.71
N ILE A 94 -3.09 14.15 9.02
CA ILE A 94 -2.68 15.44 9.53
C ILE A 94 -1.47 15.26 10.41
N SER A 95 -0.36 15.85 9.99
CA SER A 95 0.89 15.82 10.72
C SER A 95 1.34 17.22 11.15
N TYR A 96 2.14 17.24 12.21
CA TYR A 96 2.71 18.45 12.78
C TYR A 96 4.17 18.18 13.14
N PHE A 97 4.99 19.18 12.97
CA PHE A 97 6.35 19.20 13.50
C PHE A 97 6.48 20.33 14.53
N LYS A 98 7.39 20.16 15.48
CA LYS A 98 7.65 21.11 16.55
C LYS A 98 8.96 21.83 16.29
N THR A 99 8.94 23.16 16.27
CA THR A 99 10.12 24.01 16.16
C THR A 99 10.05 25.07 17.23
N ASP A 100 11.10 25.22 18.02
CA ASP A 100 11.19 26.18 19.12
C ASP A 100 9.99 26.09 20.12
N GLY A 101 9.58 24.85 20.39
CA GLY A 101 8.46 24.57 21.30
C GLY A 101 7.06 24.76 20.67
N VAL A 102 6.96 25.24 19.45
CA VAL A 102 5.68 25.53 18.77
C VAL A 102 5.34 24.43 17.77
N TRP A 103 4.12 23.91 17.87
CA TRP A 103 3.59 22.93 16.93
C TRP A 103 3.12 23.60 15.64
N THR A 104 3.64 23.19 14.51
CA THR A 104 3.30 23.69 13.19
C THR A 104 2.77 22.56 12.32
N LYS A 105 1.62 22.75 11.67
CA LYS A 105 1.03 21.74 10.79
C LYS A 105 1.93 21.52 9.57
N ASP A 106 2.17 20.26 9.20
CA ASP A 106 2.98 19.89 8.04
C ASP A 106 2.24 20.20 6.73
N LEU A 107 2.97 20.68 5.72
CA LEU A 107 2.44 20.96 4.39
C LEU A 107 2.03 19.68 3.63
N ASN A 108 2.51 18.52 4.06
CA ASN A 108 2.10 17.23 3.49
C ASN A 108 0.75 16.72 4.05
N SER A 109 0.16 17.44 5.02
CA SER A 109 -1.15 17.06 5.54
C SER A 109 -2.23 17.09 4.46
N LYS A 110 -3.07 16.05 4.46
CA LYS A 110 -4.15 15.85 3.48
C LYS A 110 -5.49 15.64 4.17
N LYS A 111 -6.55 15.94 3.48
CA LYS A 111 -7.93 15.68 3.93
C LYS A 111 -8.77 15.27 2.73
N THR A 112 -9.75 14.38 2.95
CA THR A 112 -10.74 13.97 1.95
C THR A 112 -12.13 14.00 2.60
N ASP A 113 -13.06 14.71 2.00
CA ASP A 113 -14.48 14.68 2.37
C ASP A 113 -15.22 13.75 1.41
N VAL A 114 -16.02 12.83 1.95
CA VAL A 114 -16.83 11.89 1.18
C VAL A 114 -18.30 12.15 1.46
N THR A 115 -19.07 12.50 0.44
CA THR A 115 -20.51 12.71 0.53
C THR A 115 -21.24 11.51 -0.05
N ARG A 116 -22.30 11.07 0.64
CA ARG A 116 -23.15 9.96 0.23
C ARG A 116 -24.62 10.38 0.17
N ASP A 117 -25.37 9.72 -0.70
CA ASP A 117 -26.82 9.88 -0.76
C ASP A 117 -27.53 9.04 0.34
N GLU A 118 -28.86 9.14 0.39
CA GLU A 118 -29.71 8.40 1.36
C GLU A 118 -29.58 6.87 1.23
N LYS A 119 -29.07 6.37 0.12
CA LYS A 119 -28.79 4.93 -0.14
C LYS A 119 -27.38 4.52 0.25
N GLY A 120 -26.57 5.43 0.80
CA GLY A 120 -25.18 5.18 1.18
C GLY A 120 -24.18 5.18 0.02
N ARG A 121 -24.59 5.58 -1.20
CA ARG A 121 -23.74 5.63 -2.38
C ARG A 121 -22.92 6.92 -2.40
N VAL A 122 -21.65 6.85 -2.79
CA VAL A 122 -20.78 8.02 -2.91
C VAL A 122 -21.25 8.92 -4.05
N THR A 123 -21.56 10.17 -3.75
CA THR A 123 -21.98 11.19 -4.74
C THR A 123 -20.91 12.25 -4.98
N GLU A 124 -20.04 12.46 -4.02
CA GLU A 124 -18.96 13.44 -4.14
C GLU A 124 -17.77 13.01 -3.28
N VAL A 125 -16.56 13.24 -3.80
CA VAL A 125 -15.29 13.12 -3.06
C VAL A 125 -14.49 14.38 -3.29
N VAL A 126 -14.13 15.09 -2.22
CA VAL A 126 -13.31 16.30 -2.30
C VAL A 126 -12.00 16.08 -1.58
N ARG A 127 -10.88 16.19 -2.31
CA ARG A 127 -9.53 16.05 -1.77
C ARG A 127 -8.90 17.41 -1.59
N TYR A 128 -8.22 17.56 -0.46
CA TYR A 128 -7.58 18.80 -0.06
C TYR A 128 -6.08 18.55 0.17
N ARG A 129 -5.28 19.51 -0.23
CA ARG A 129 -3.87 19.65 0.13
C ARG A 129 -3.61 20.92 0.92
N MET A 130 -2.49 21.00 1.60
CA MET A 130 -2.04 22.23 2.26
C MET A 130 -1.42 23.20 1.26
N ASN A 131 -1.76 24.49 1.39
CA ASN A 131 -1.06 25.58 0.74
C ASN A 131 0.12 26.07 1.61
N GLN A 132 0.92 27.00 1.09
CA GLN A 132 2.05 27.59 1.82
C GLN A 132 1.64 28.38 3.08
N LYS A 133 0.38 28.80 3.19
CA LYS A 133 -0.20 29.43 4.39
C LYS A 133 -0.70 28.41 5.42
N ARG A 134 -0.52 27.11 5.16
CA ARG A 134 -0.99 25.98 5.99
C ARG A 134 -2.51 25.93 6.14
N GLU A 135 -3.21 26.30 5.09
CA GLU A 135 -4.65 26.18 4.95
C GLU A 135 -4.97 25.05 3.98
N PHE A 136 -6.06 24.32 4.23
CA PHE A 136 -6.56 23.35 3.29
C PHE A 136 -7.19 24.06 2.09
N ILE A 137 -6.68 23.75 0.90
CA ILE A 137 -7.27 24.15 -0.38
C ILE A 137 -7.69 22.91 -1.14
N THR A 138 -8.78 23.00 -1.90
CA THR A 138 -9.23 21.90 -2.73
C THR A 138 -8.20 21.62 -3.82
N GLU A 139 -7.81 20.37 -3.93
CA GLU A 139 -6.91 19.85 -4.98
C GLU A 139 -7.70 19.20 -6.09
N GLU A 140 -8.68 18.37 -5.73
CA GLU A 140 -9.47 17.59 -6.67
C GLU A 140 -10.87 17.38 -6.12
N LYS A 141 -11.85 17.25 -7.03
CA LYS A 141 -13.23 16.95 -6.71
C LYS A 141 -13.80 15.97 -7.72
N ASP A 142 -14.30 14.84 -7.23
CA ASP A 142 -15.05 13.86 -8.02
C ASP A 142 -16.55 14.08 -7.77
N VAL A 143 -17.35 14.05 -8.83
CA VAL A 143 -18.82 14.10 -8.76
C VAL A 143 -19.38 12.89 -9.50
N ILE A 144 -20.17 12.08 -8.78
CA ILE A 144 -20.74 10.84 -9.27
C ILE A 144 -22.26 11.00 -9.43
N THR A 145 -22.76 10.77 -10.64
CA THR A 145 -24.20 10.79 -10.94
C THR A 145 -24.64 9.34 -11.24
N TYR A 146 -25.80 8.97 -10.71
CA TYR A 146 -26.35 7.61 -10.81
C TYR A 146 -27.49 7.53 -11.83
N GLY A 147 -27.55 6.45 -12.57
CA GLY A 147 -28.64 6.11 -13.46
C GLY A 147 -29.83 5.46 -12.73
N GLU A 148 -30.88 5.16 -13.49
CA GLU A 148 -32.10 4.49 -12.98
C GLU A 148 -31.82 3.06 -12.47
N ASP A 149 -30.81 2.41 -13.04
CA ASP A 149 -30.31 1.08 -12.63
C ASP A 149 -29.53 1.09 -11.29
N GLY A 150 -29.32 2.27 -10.72
CA GLY A 150 -28.62 2.48 -9.47
C GLY A 150 -27.10 2.42 -9.59
N LYS A 151 -26.56 2.31 -10.79
CA LYS A 151 -25.11 2.37 -11.05
C LYS A 151 -24.69 3.77 -11.47
N PRO A 152 -23.42 4.16 -11.28
CA PRO A 152 -22.92 5.43 -11.80
C PRO A 152 -23.06 5.51 -13.32
N SER A 153 -23.76 6.54 -13.81
CA SER A 153 -23.92 6.83 -15.22
C SER A 153 -22.93 7.87 -15.73
N GLN A 154 -22.42 8.71 -14.81
CA GLN A 154 -21.40 9.69 -15.08
C GLN A 154 -20.49 9.89 -13.86
N ILE A 155 -19.20 10.05 -14.11
CA ILE A 155 -18.20 10.45 -13.12
C ILE A 155 -17.44 11.62 -13.70
N LYS A 156 -17.46 12.77 -13.02
CA LYS A 156 -16.71 13.97 -13.39
C LYS A 156 -15.60 14.19 -12.39
N VAL A 157 -14.39 14.37 -12.88
CA VAL A 157 -13.23 14.71 -12.08
C VAL A 157 -12.83 16.14 -12.39
N TYR A 158 -12.78 16.96 -11.36
CA TYR A 158 -12.37 18.34 -11.43
C TYR A 158 -11.04 18.51 -10.69
N GLN A 159 -10.12 19.26 -11.29
CA GLN A 159 -8.87 19.65 -10.67
C GLN A 159 -8.83 21.13 -10.45
N TYR A 160 -8.24 21.53 -9.34
CA TYR A 160 -7.97 22.93 -9.03
C TYR A 160 -6.61 23.32 -9.58
N TYR A 161 -6.56 24.41 -10.27
CA TYR A 161 -5.33 25.02 -10.73
C TYR A 161 -5.31 26.49 -10.32
N GLU A 162 -4.13 27.02 -10.13
CA GLU A 162 -3.91 28.42 -9.89
C GLU A 162 -3.77 29.13 -11.24
N ASP A 163 -4.60 30.14 -11.50
CA ASP A 163 -4.54 30.93 -12.70
C ASP A 163 -3.26 31.78 -12.64
N ASN A 164 -2.38 31.58 -13.61
CA ASN A 164 -1.05 32.22 -13.63
C ASN A 164 -1.11 33.75 -13.76
N GLU A 165 -2.22 34.32 -14.23
CA GLU A 165 -2.39 35.76 -14.41
C GLU A 165 -3.00 36.42 -13.17
N THR A 166 -3.94 35.76 -12.51
CA THR A 166 -4.69 36.33 -11.37
C THR A 166 -4.26 35.77 -10.02
N GLY A 167 -3.57 34.63 -9.98
CA GLY A 167 -3.27 33.92 -8.75
C GLY A 167 -4.51 33.29 -8.07
N GLU A 168 -5.66 33.29 -8.73
CA GLU A 168 -6.89 32.72 -8.19
C GLU A 168 -6.96 31.23 -8.43
N ALA A 169 -7.34 30.48 -7.41
CA ALA A 169 -7.63 29.06 -7.55
C ALA A 169 -8.96 28.85 -8.31
N LYS A 170 -8.89 28.13 -9.43
CA LYS A 170 -10.04 27.83 -10.28
C LYS A 170 -10.27 26.32 -10.36
N LEU A 171 -11.55 25.97 -10.42
CA LEU A 171 -11.99 24.59 -10.64
C LEU A 171 -12.23 24.38 -12.14
N ALA A 172 -11.54 23.41 -12.75
CA ALA A 172 -11.79 22.98 -14.11
C ALA A 172 -12.08 21.49 -14.18
N GLN A 173 -12.99 21.08 -15.04
CA GLN A 173 -13.22 19.68 -15.34
C GLN A 173 -11.98 19.14 -16.07
N ALA A 174 -11.23 18.23 -15.43
CA ALA A 174 -10.09 17.57 -16.04
C ALA A 174 -10.56 16.46 -16.99
N ILE A 175 -11.50 15.62 -16.52
CA ILE A 175 -12.04 14.48 -17.28
C ILE A 175 -13.45 14.17 -16.78
N ALA A 176 -14.30 13.67 -17.67
CA ALA A 176 -15.53 12.98 -17.28
C ALA A 176 -15.67 11.67 -18.04
N TYR A 177 -16.21 10.68 -17.35
CA TYR A 177 -16.62 9.40 -17.92
C TYR A 177 -18.13 9.39 -18.04
N THR A 178 -18.63 9.04 -19.23
CA THR A 178 -20.05 8.90 -19.54
C THR A 178 -20.30 7.59 -20.26
N ASP A 179 -21.57 7.21 -20.43
CA ASP A 179 -21.96 5.95 -21.07
C ASP A 179 -21.21 4.74 -20.47
N ILE A 180 -21.10 4.74 -19.13
CA ILE A 180 -20.29 3.78 -18.40
C ILE A 180 -20.99 2.42 -18.40
N VAL A 181 -20.31 1.41 -18.90
CA VAL A 181 -20.74 0.01 -18.81
C VAL A 181 -19.93 -0.68 -17.70
N TRP A 182 -20.63 -1.19 -16.70
CA TRP A 182 -20.02 -1.80 -15.52
C TRP A 182 -19.94 -3.33 -15.65
N LYS A 183 -18.79 -3.91 -15.32
CA LYS A 183 -18.66 -5.34 -14.99
C LYS A 183 -19.22 -5.60 -13.60
N ASN A 184 -18.77 -4.82 -12.60
CA ASN A 184 -19.27 -4.79 -11.23
C ASN A 184 -19.05 -3.39 -10.64
N CYS A 185 -19.89 -3.04 -9.64
CA CYS A 185 -19.81 -1.77 -8.94
C CYS A 185 -20.45 -1.93 -7.56
N ASP A 186 -19.74 -1.51 -6.50
CA ASP A 186 -20.24 -1.47 -5.12
C ASP A 186 -20.75 -0.07 -4.73
N ASN A 187 -20.67 0.89 -5.65
CA ASN A 187 -21.08 2.29 -5.46
C ASN A 187 -20.26 3.07 -4.41
N GLN A 188 -19.08 2.54 -4.01
CA GLN A 188 -18.10 3.22 -3.16
C GLN A 188 -16.93 3.72 -4.03
N ILE A 189 -17.22 4.64 -4.96
CA ILE A 189 -16.22 5.21 -5.86
C ILE A 189 -15.49 6.33 -5.11
N LEU A 190 -14.34 6.02 -4.56
CA LEU A 190 -13.50 6.94 -3.78
C LEU A 190 -12.37 7.58 -4.61
N ASN A 191 -12.21 7.15 -5.87
CA ASN A 191 -11.27 7.74 -6.82
C ASN A 191 -11.83 7.63 -8.24
N GLY A 192 -12.20 8.77 -8.81
CA GLY A 192 -12.79 8.86 -10.15
C GLY A 192 -11.82 8.52 -11.29
N HIS A 193 -10.51 8.48 -11.06
CA HIS A 193 -9.53 8.10 -12.07
C HIS A 193 -9.32 6.58 -12.19
N ILE A 194 -9.69 5.80 -11.17
CA ILE A 194 -9.42 4.35 -11.12
C ILE A 194 -10.72 3.57 -11.18
N LEU A 195 -11.15 3.22 -12.39
CA LEU A 195 -12.42 2.56 -12.66
C LEU A 195 -12.27 1.13 -13.21
N PHE A 196 -11.12 0.50 -13.04
CA PHE A 196 -10.85 -0.83 -13.59
C PHE A 196 -10.19 -1.80 -12.61
N GLN A 197 -10.13 -1.42 -11.32
CA GLN A 197 -9.55 -2.24 -10.24
C GLN A 197 -10.51 -2.36 -9.06
N GLY A 198 -10.27 -3.34 -8.19
CA GLY A 198 -11.04 -3.54 -6.97
C GLY A 198 -12.50 -3.94 -7.25
N ALA A 199 -13.41 -3.42 -6.43
CA ALA A 199 -14.84 -3.70 -6.51
C ALA A 199 -15.56 -2.91 -7.61
N ASN A 200 -14.99 -1.79 -8.07
CA ASN A 200 -15.56 -0.93 -9.11
C ASN A 200 -14.82 -1.13 -10.43
N ARG A 201 -15.42 -1.92 -11.35
CA ARG A 201 -14.81 -2.31 -12.62
C ARG A 201 -15.70 -1.99 -13.78
N ILE A 202 -15.25 -1.11 -14.68
CA ILE A 202 -15.93 -0.82 -15.93
C ILE A 202 -15.53 -1.80 -17.04
N LEU A 203 -16.42 -2.00 -18.00
CA LEU A 203 -16.10 -2.63 -19.29
C LEU A 203 -15.79 -1.58 -20.35
N SER A 204 -16.47 -0.43 -20.31
CA SER A 204 -16.20 0.70 -21.20
C SER A 204 -16.78 2.00 -20.67
N ALA A 205 -16.27 3.12 -21.18
CA ALA A 205 -16.84 4.44 -21.02
C ALA A 205 -16.39 5.35 -22.16
N LYS A 206 -17.14 6.44 -22.40
CA LYS A 206 -16.65 7.58 -23.17
C LYS A 206 -15.87 8.53 -22.27
N ILE A 207 -14.87 9.16 -22.84
CA ILE A 207 -14.03 10.17 -22.19
C ILE A 207 -14.43 11.54 -22.74
N ILE A 208 -14.82 12.43 -21.82
CA ILE A 208 -15.18 13.82 -22.11
C ILE A 208 -14.14 14.74 -21.47
N VAL A 209 -13.59 15.66 -22.22
CA VAL A 209 -12.67 16.71 -21.77
C VAL A 209 -13.17 18.04 -22.27
N ASN A 210 -13.29 19.04 -21.39
CA ASN A 210 -13.82 20.37 -21.73
C ASN A 210 -15.18 20.31 -22.45
N ASP A 211 -16.09 19.47 -21.93
CA ASP A 211 -17.46 19.24 -22.45
C ASP A 211 -17.53 18.68 -23.90
N ALA A 212 -16.42 18.23 -24.46
CA ALA A 212 -16.35 17.58 -25.76
C ALA A 212 -15.91 16.12 -25.65
N GLU A 213 -16.44 15.26 -26.52
CA GLU A 213 -15.98 13.88 -26.60
C GLU A 213 -14.51 13.86 -27.04
N HIS A 214 -13.66 13.29 -26.20
CA HIS A 214 -12.21 13.22 -26.39
C HIS A 214 -11.77 11.84 -26.84
N GLY A 215 -12.51 10.81 -26.43
CA GLY A 215 -12.20 9.44 -26.74
C GLY A 215 -13.03 8.43 -25.97
N SER A 216 -12.51 7.22 -25.90
CA SER A 216 -13.13 6.11 -25.17
C SER A 216 -12.10 5.26 -24.43
N ILE A 217 -12.58 4.58 -23.40
CA ILE A 217 -11.85 3.56 -22.68
C ILE A 217 -12.62 2.23 -22.77
N LYS A 218 -11.93 1.14 -23.01
CA LYS A 218 -12.43 -0.23 -22.95
C LYS A 218 -11.53 -1.05 -22.05
N VAL A 219 -12.12 -1.89 -21.20
CA VAL A 219 -11.36 -2.76 -20.30
C VAL A 219 -11.74 -4.21 -20.54
N GLU A 220 -10.75 -5.04 -20.80
CA GLU A 220 -10.86 -6.48 -20.97
C GLU A 220 -10.20 -7.14 -19.76
N TYR A 221 -10.94 -8.01 -19.07
CA TYR A 221 -10.45 -8.71 -17.90
C TYR A 221 -10.03 -10.13 -18.27
N GLY A 222 -8.85 -10.52 -17.81
CA GLY A 222 -8.31 -11.87 -17.97
C GLY A 222 -8.96 -12.88 -17.01
N PRO A 223 -8.49 -14.12 -17.03
CA PRO A 223 -9.00 -15.20 -16.19
C PRO A 223 -8.71 -14.99 -14.70
N GLY A 224 -7.66 -14.24 -14.36
CA GLY A 224 -7.35 -13.84 -12.99
C GLY A 224 -8.09 -12.55 -12.60
N GLU A 225 -8.43 -12.40 -11.32
CA GLU A 225 -9.11 -11.18 -10.85
C GLU A 225 -8.30 -9.90 -11.04
N LYS A 226 -6.97 -10.02 -11.10
CA LYS A 226 -6.03 -8.91 -11.22
C LYS A 226 -5.49 -8.71 -12.63
N ASP A 227 -5.86 -9.59 -13.58
CA ASP A 227 -5.47 -9.46 -14.99
C ASP A 227 -6.45 -8.57 -15.73
N TYR A 228 -5.95 -7.55 -16.41
CA TYR A 228 -6.78 -6.70 -17.26
C TYR A 228 -5.97 -6.03 -18.36
N THR A 229 -6.67 -5.64 -19.42
CA THR A 229 -6.15 -4.81 -20.52
C THR A 229 -7.02 -3.58 -20.64
N VAL A 230 -6.43 -2.40 -20.50
CA VAL A 230 -7.09 -1.11 -20.73
C VAL A 230 -6.72 -0.63 -22.13
N ILE A 231 -7.71 -0.39 -22.95
CA ILE A 231 -7.58 0.16 -24.30
C ILE A 231 -8.19 1.56 -24.25
N GLU A 232 -7.38 2.57 -24.44
CA GLU A 232 -7.79 3.96 -24.49
C GLU A 232 -7.55 4.50 -25.90
N GLU A 233 -8.59 5.07 -26.49
CA GLU A 233 -8.52 5.77 -27.78
C GLU A 233 -8.88 7.23 -27.52
N ALA A 234 -7.95 8.12 -27.79
CA ALA A 234 -8.11 9.55 -27.57
C ALA A 234 -7.78 10.33 -28.85
N THR A 235 -8.41 11.48 -29.00
CA THR A 235 -8.16 12.36 -30.15
C THR A 235 -7.77 13.77 -29.67
N PRO A 236 -6.65 13.92 -28.92
CA PRO A 236 -6.20 15.23 -28.46
C PRO A 236 -5.82 16.09 -29.68
N GLN A 237 -6.41 17.26 -29.79
CA GLN A 237 -6.11 18.23 -30.86
C GLN A 237 -6.21 17.63 -32.28
N GLY A 238 -7.11 16.66 -32.53
CA GLY A 238 -7.28 16.00 -33.80
C GLY A 238 -6.25 14.92 -34.16
N LEU A 239 -5.33 14.60 -33.24
CA LEU A 239 -4.37 13.51 -33.35
C LEU A 239 -4.96 12.25 -32.71
N SER A 240 -5.15 11.19 -33.48
CA SER A 240 -5.60 9.91 -32.95
C SER A 240 -4.43 9.22 -32.24
N ILE A 241 -4.61 8.93 -30.96
CA ILE A 241 -3.67 8.16 -30.14
C ILE A 241 -4.43 6.97 -29.58
N LYS A 242 -3.86 5.79 -29.73
CA LYS A 242 -4.36 4.56 -29.08
C LYS A 242 -3.30 4.05 -28.11
N THR A 243 -3.70 3.89 -26.87
CA THR A 243 -2.84 3.30 -25.83
C THR A 243 -3.45 1.98 -25.37
N ILE A 244 -2.63 0.93 -25.30
CA ILE A 244 -3.01 -0.37 -24.78
C ILE A 244 -2.12 -0.67 -23.58
N ASN A 245 -2.72 -0.72 -22.39
CA ASN A 245 -2.03 -1.09 -21.16
C ASN A 245 -2.50 -2.48 -20.73
N ARG A 246 -1.60 -3.46 -20.73
CA ARG A 246 -1.86 -4.82 -20.24
C ARG A 246 -1.19 -5.01 -18.90
N THR A 247 -1.96 -5.48 -17.92
CA THR A 247 -1.46 -5.92 -16.62
C THR A 247 -1.72 -7.41 -16.49
N GLU A 248 -0.66 -8.17 -16.28
CA GLU A 248 -0.70 -9.59 -15.96
C GLU A 248 -0.16 -9.77 -14.54
N TRP A 249 -0.97 -10.41 -13.70
CA TRP A 249 -0.58 -10.74 -12.34
C TRP A 249 -0.53 -12.24 -12.14
N ARG A 250 0.49 -12.72 -11.45
CA ARG A 250 0.66 -14.15 -11.14
C ARG A 250 1.04 -14.28 -9.67
N GLU A 251 0.31 -15.13 -8.97
CA GLU A 251 0.72 -15.60 -7.65
C GLU A 251 1.86 -16.62 -7.82
N ILE A 252 2.95 -16.42 -7.07
CA ILE A 252 4.10 -17.33 -7.07
C ILE A 252 3.91 -18.37 -5.95
N ASN A 253 3.51 -17.91 -4.76
CA ASN A 253 3.20 -18.74 -3.61
C ASN A 253 2.21 -18.02 -2.68
N PRO A 254 1.60 -18.69 -1.67
CA PRO A 254 0.59 -18.10 -0.79
C PRO A 254 1.15 -17.14 0.27
N TYR A 255 2.44 -16.80 0.23
CA TYR A 255 3.11 -15.91 1.18
C TYR A 255 3.34 -14.51 0.61
N ASP A 256 2.31 -13.93 -0.01
CA ASP A 256 2.36 -12.62 -0.67
C ASP A 256 3.45 -12.51 -1.74
N SER A 257 3.72 -13.64 -2.42
CA SER A 257 4.67 -13.69 -3.51
C SER A 257 3.95 -13.62 -4.84
N TYR A 258 4.40 -12.72 -5.70
CA TYR A 258 3.72 -12.44 -6.96
C TYR A 258 4.69 -11.98 -8.05
N SER A 259 4.23 -12.02 -9.28
CA SER A 259 4.83 -11.26 -10.37
C SER A 259 3.78 -10.41 -11.08
N ILE A 260 4.18 -9.23 -11.51
CA ILE A 260 3.36 -8.29 -12.31
C ILE A 260 4.14 -7.97 -13.57
N LEU A 261 3.47 -8.11 -14.70
CA LEU A 261 3.94 -7.61 -16.00
C LEU A 261 2.99 -6.51 -16.46
N ASN A 262 3.48 -5.30 -16.51
CA ASN A 262 2.78 -4.17 -17.10
C ASN A 262 3.41 -3.86 -18.46
N ARG A 263 2.64 -4.00 -19.52
CA ARG A 263 3.04 -3.69 -20.89
C ARG A 263 2.18 -2.58 -21.44
N ARG A 264 2.78 -1.48 -21.85
CA ARG A 264 2.14 -0.36 -22.51
C ARG A 264 2.59 -0.27 -23.96
N GLU A 265 1.62 -0.19 -24.85
CA GLU A 265 1.82 0.06 -26.27
C GLU A 265 1.13 1.38 -26.63
N THR A 266 1.85 2.31 -27.26
CA THR A 266 1.31 3.60 -27.70
C THR A 266 1.42 3.71 -29.21
N TYR A 267 0.28 3.78 -29.87
CA TYR A 267 0.17 3.97 -31.33
C TYR A 267 -0.11 5.44 -31.62
N SER A 268 0.67 6.05 -32.49
CA SER A 268 0.46 7.42 -32.98
C SER A 268 0.06 7.39 -34.46
N LYS A 269 -0.64 8.44 -34.92
CA LYS A 269 -1.13 8.55 -36.31
C LYS A 269 -0.03 8.40 -37.36
N ASN A 270 1.21 8.66 -37.03
CA ASN A 270 2.34 8.72 -37.95
C ASN A 270 3.25 7.49 -37.90
N SER A 271 2.91 6.47 -37.10
CA SER A 271 3.70 5.25 -36.96
C SER A 271 2.79 4.04 -36.93
N ASP A 272 3.05 3.07 -37.82
CA ASP A 272 2.38 1.77 -37.83
C ASP A 272 2.88 0.86 -36.72
N GLU A 273 4.06 1.17 -36.12
CA GLU A 273 4.64 0.44 -35.00
C GLU A 273 4.44 1.22 -33.71
N PRO A 274 4.02 0.55 -32.61
CA PRO A 274 3.84 1.19 -31.34
C PRO A 274 5.18 1.47 -30.65
N GLU A 275 5.22 2.53 -29.84
CA GLU A 275 6.21 2.63 -28.77
C GLU A 275 5.80 1.67 -27.65
N VAL A 276 6.71 0.80 -27.24
CA VAL A 276 6.45 -0.25 -26.24
C VAL A 276 7.29 0.00 -25.00
N SER A 277 6.65 0.09 -23.84
CA SER A 277 7.32 0.04 -22.55
C SER A 277 6.83 -1.15 -21.75
N VAL A 278 7.73 -1.82 -21.06
CA VAL A 278 7.44 -2.95 -20.18
C VAL A 278 8.05 -2.69 -18.81
N ASN A 279 7.23 -2.84 -17.78
CA ASN A 279 7.70 -2.94 -16.41
C ASN A 279 7.38 -4.34 -15.89
N TYR A 280 8.37 -5.01 -15.41
CA TYR A 280 8.25 -6.31 -14.76
C TYR A 280 8.70 -6.20 -13.31
N GLU A 281 7.84 -6.64 -12.41
CA GLU A 281 8.14 -6.79 -10.99
C GLU A 281 7.86 -8.22 -10.56
N SER A 282 8.76 -8.78 -9.76
CA SER A 282 8.56 -10.07 -9.09
C SER A 282 9.01 -9.93 -7.64
N VAL A 283 8.18 -10.44 -6.73
CA VAL A 283 8.46 -10.49 -5.30
C VAL A 283 8.23 -11.91 -4.82
N THR A 284 9.23 -12.50 -4.20
CA THR A 284 9.15 -13.83 -3.59
C THR A 284 9.48 -13.71 -2.12
N ASN A 285 8.54 -14.14 -1.28
CA ASN A 285 8.71 -14.22 0.16
C ASN A 285 8.75 -15.69 0.61
N ASP A 286 9.32 -15.94 1.77
CA ASP A 286 9.26 -17.23 2.43
C ASP A 286 7.92 -17.43 3.19
N ALA A 287 7.79 -18.58 3.87
CA ALA A 287 6.61 -18.96 4.64
C ALA A 287 6.34 -18.05 5.85
N TYR A 288 7.27 -17.19 6.22
CA TYR A 288 7.16 -16.25 7.35
C TYR A 288 6.98 -14.81 6.88
N GLY A 289 6.94 -14.58 5.55
CA GLY A 289 6.76 -13.26 4.95
C GLY A 289 8.04 -12.45 4.74
N TYR A 290 9.22 -13.06 4.95
CA TYR A 290 10.49 -12.39 4.65
C TYR A 290 10.79 -12.44 3.16
N LEU A 291 11.24 -11.32 2.62
CA LEU A 291 11.65 -11.22 1.22
C LEU A 291 12.84 -12.16 0.95
N ILE A 292 12.70 -13.03 -0.04
CA ILE A 292 13.76 -13.90 -0.56
C ILE A 292 14.34 -13.32 -1.85
N GLU A 293 13.50 -12.83 -2.74
CA GLU A 293 13.93 -12.20 -3.97
C GLU A 293 12.94 -11.10 -4.40
N ARG A 294 13.47 -9.98 -4.85
CA ARG A 294 12.74 -8.97 -5.61
C ARG A 294 13.48 -8.65 -6.88
N ILE A 295 12.75 -8.63 -7.98
CA ILE A 295 13.22 -8.20 -9.29
C ILE A 295 12.32 -7.08 -9.78
N ASN A 296 12.91 -5.98 -10.25
CA ASN A 296 12.21 -4.94 -10.98
C ASN A 296 13.01 -4.62 -12.24
N ARG A 297 12.36 -4.67 -13.41
CA ARG A 297 12.99 -4.46 -14.70
C ARG A 297 12.13 -3.58 -15.58
N ASN A 298 12.71 -2.54 -16.13
CA ASN A 298 12.10 -1.67 -17.10
C ASN A 298 12.72 -1.89 -18.49
N GLU A 299 11.87 -1.89 -19.50
CA GLU A 299 12.26 -2.09 -20.90
C GLU A 299 11.52 -1.08 -21.79
N ASN A 300 12.21 -0.50 -22.75
CA ASN A 300 11.64 0.36 -23.76
C ASN A 300 12.03 -0.17 -25.15
N ASN A 301 11.02 -0.47 -25.98
CA ASN A 301 11.19 -1.00 -27.34
C ASN A 301 12.17 -2.20 -27.43
N GLY A 302 12.04 -3.14 -26.47
CA GLY A 302 12.89 -4.34 -26.41
C GLY A 302 14.26 -4.14 -25.81
N VAL A 303 14.58 -2.93 -25.32
CA VAL A 303 15.85 -2.64 -24.66
C VAL A 303 15.61 -2.45 -23.17
N ILE A 304 16.29 -3.24 -22.34
CA ILE A 304 16.22 -3.07 -20.87
C ILE A 304 16.92 -1.75 -20.52
N THR A 305 16.20 -0.88 -19.82
CA THR A 305 16.66 0.46 -19.44
C THR A 305 17.04 0.56 -17.95
N SER A 306 16.50 -0.35 -17.13
CA SER A 306 16.94 -0.51 -15.75
C SER A 306 16.64 -1.91 -15.25
N PHE A 307 17.50 -2.42 -14.38
CA PHE A 307 17.35 -3.71 -13.72
C PHE A 307 17.76 -3.56 -12.25
N TYR A 308 16.81 -3.81 -11.35
CA TYR A 308 17.00 -3.82 -9.91
C TYR A 308 16.78 -5.22 -9.36
N LYS A 309 17.68 -5.68 -8.48
CA LYS A 309 17.60 -6.99 -7.84
C LYS A 309 17.92 -6.88 -6.35
N GLU A 310 17.06 -7.49 -5.54
CA GLU A 310 17.30 -7.73 -4.12
C GLU A 310 17.26 -9.22 -3.84
N ILE A 311 18.15 -9.68 -2.97
CA ILE A 311 18.18 -11.04 -2.43
C ILE A 311 18.15 -10.96 -0.92
N GLY A 312 17.18 -11.63 -0.30
CA GLY A 312 17.05 -11.80 1.12
C GLY A 312 17.48 -13.18 1.59
N GLU A 313 18.30 -13.22 2.62
CA GLU A 313 18.73 -14.46 3.27
C GLU A 313 18.31 -14.41 4.74
N VAL A 314 17.60 -15.44 5.20
CA VAL A 314 17.09 -15.50 6.58
C VAL A 314 17.67 -16.71 7.28
N GLU A 315 18.26 -16.51 8.45
CA GLU A 315 18.63 -17.58 9.35
C GLU A 315 17.54 -17.72 10.42
N TYR A 316 17.05 -18.95 10.63
CA TYR A 316 16.01 -19.25 11.60
C TYR A 316 16.54 -20.07 12.77
N ASP A 317 15.99 -19.81 13.95
CA ASP A 317 16.14 -20.71 15.10
C ASP A 317 15.53 -22.08 14.77
N LYS A 318 16.32 -23.11 14.95
CA LYS A 318 15.93 -24.50 14.57
C LYS A 318 14.84 -25.10 15.46
N THR A 319 14.65 -24.52 16.67
CA THR A 319 13.72 -25.06 17.66
C THR A 319 12.34 -24.42 17.53
N TYR A 320 12.31 -23.09 17.34
CA TYR A 320 11.08 -22.32 17.38
C TYR A 320 10.71 -21.67 16.04
N GLY A 321 11.62 -21.67 15.06
CA GLY A 321 11.38 -21.06 13.75
C GLY A 321 11.36 -19.52 13.75
N TYR A 322 11.93 -18.89 14.80
CA TYR A 322 12.07 -17.43 14.81
C TYR A 322 13.23 -17.00 13.94
N PRO A 323 13.13 -15.87 13.21
CA PRO A 323 14.27 -15.33 12.49
C PRO A 323 15.35 -14.88 13.47
N LEU A 324 16.59 -15.27 13.22
CA LEU A 324 17.76 -14.86 14.01
C LEU A 324 18.52 -13.76 13.29
N VAL A 325 18.70 -13.91 12.00
CA VAL A 325 19.41 -12.97 11.14
C VAL A 325 18.67 -12.84 9.83
N TYR A 326 18.55 -11.64 9.34
CA TYR A 326 18.09 -11.34 7.98
C TYR A 326 19.11 -10.46 7.29
N THR A 327 19.63 -10.92 6.15
CA THR A 327 20.57 -10.15 5.33
C THR A 327 19.92 -9.80 4.01
N LEU A 328 19.96 -8.54 3.62
CA LEU A 328 19.46 -8.05 2.34
C LEU A 328 20.62 -7.56 1.48
N SER A 329 20.76 -8.19 0.33
CA SER A 329 21.73 -7.81 -0.72
C SER A 329 20.95 -7.14 -1.85
N ARG A 330 21.51 -6.09 -2.44
CA ARG A 330 20.85 -5.36 -3.53
C ARG A 330 21.85 -4.85 -4.56
N ALA A 331 21.39 -4.72 -5.78
CA ALA A 331 22.12 -4.07 -6.86
C ALA A 331 21.16 -3.50 -7.90
N GLU A 332 21.63 -2.51 -8.63
CA GLU A 332 20.93 -1.88 -9.75
C GLU A 332 21.87 -1.72 -10.92
N SER A 333 21.33 -1.89 -12.12
CA SER A 333 22.01 -1.63 -13.39
C SER A 333 21.13 -0.73 -14.26
N MET A 334 21.73 0.27 -14.86
CA MET A 334 21.10 1.19 -15.82
C MET A 334 21.51 0.91 -17.27
N ASP A 335 22.31 -0.12 -17.52
CA ASP A 335 22.78 -0.53 -18.85
C ASP A 335 22.11 -1.81 -19.37
N GLY A 336 21.14 -2.33 -18.61
CA GLY A 336 20.37 -3.53 -18.94
C GLY A 336 21.06 -4.84 -18.60
N SER A 337 22.25 -4.84 -18.04
CA SER A 337 22.91 -6.03 -17.52
C SER A 337 22.22 -6.50 -16.23
N GLU A 338 22.20 -7.82 -15.99
CA GLU A 338 21.73 -8.32 -14.70
C GLU A 338 22.73 -7.94 -13.60
N PRO A 339 22.29 -7.14 -12.59
CA PRO A 339 23.17 -6.71 -11.53
C PRO A 339 23.47 -7.84 -10.55
N VAL A 340 24.67 -7.82 -9.97
CA VAL A 340 25.09 -8.76 -8.93
C VAL A 340 24.86 -8.12 -7.56
N PRO A 341 23.87 -8.60 -6.77
CA PRO A 341 23.58 -8.04 -5.47
C PRO A 341 24.76 -8.17 -4.50
N VAL A 342 25.02 -7.10 -3.77
CA VAL A 342 26.02 -7.09 -2.70
C VAL A 342 25.31 -6.86 -1.35
N PRO A 343 25.78 -7.50 -0.26
CA PRO A 343 25.20 -7.28 1.06
C PRO A 343 25.28 -5.80 1.45
N GLY A 344 24.16 -5.23 1.85
CA GLY A 344 24.07 -3.82 2.25
C GLY A 344 23.32 -3.59 3.55
N TYR A 345 22.55 -4.59 3.99
CA TYR A 345 21.69 -4.45 5.16
C TYR A 345 21.59 -5.78 5.90
N ARG A 346 21.70 -5.73 7.23
CA ARG A 346 21.56 -6.90 8.10
C ARG A 346 20.76 -6.55 9.34
N MET A 347 19.77 -7.37 9.67
CA MET A 347 19.05 -7.33 10.94
C MET A 347 19.41 -8.55 11.79
N GLU A 348 19.69 -8.32 13.05
CA GLU A 348 19.81 -9.37 14.06
C GLU A 348 18.65 -9.25 15.03
N PHE A 349 17.98 -10.36 15.27
CA PHE A 349 16.86 -10.46 16.18
C PHE A 349 17.29 -11.21 17.43
N SER A 350 17.02 -10.66 18.58
CA SER A 350 17.34 -11.27 19.87
C SER A 350 16.24 -10.99 20.89
N ASP A 351 16.34 -11.65 22.04
CA ASP A 351 15.47 -11.41 23.20
C ASP A 351 13.97 -11.62 22.90
N TYR A 352 13.67 -12.61 22.07
CA TYR A 352 12.29 -13.04 21.85
C TYR A 352 11.65 -13.39 23.20
N LYS A 353 10.83 -12.48 23.71
CA LYS A 353 9.96 -12.80 24.82
C LYS A 353 8.88 -13.75 24.33
N ASN A 354 8.67 -14.82 25.05
CA ASN A 354 7.68 -15.82 24.70
C ASN A 354 6.27 -15.20 24.79
N CYS A 355 5.77 -14.67 23.68
CA CYS A 355 4.41 -14.10 23.62
C CYS A 355 3.33 -15.13 23.98
N ARG A 356 3.67 -16.42 24.01
CA ARG A 356 2.77 -17.50 24.45
C ARG A 356 2.49 -17.46 25.95
N GLU A 357 3.40 -16.94 26.76
CA GLU A 357 3.17 -16.81 28.20
C GLU A 357 2.15 -15.72 28.55
N THR A 358 1.99 -14.71 27.69
CA THR A 358 1.02 -13.63 27.90
C THR A 358 -0.38 -13.95 27.40
N THR A 359 -0.55 -14.96 26.56
CA THR A 359 -1.85 -15.35 25.99
C THR A 359 -2.54 -16.48 26.76
N GLY A 360 -1.93 -17.03 27.80
CA GLY A 360 -2.50 -18.14 28.58
C GLY A 360 -2.65 -19.46 27.81
N ILE A 361 -2.07 -19.57 26.61
CA ILE A 361 -2.04 -20.81 25.84
C ILE A 361 -0.74 -21.54 26.25
N GLU A 362 -0.84 -22.41 27.24
CA GLU A 362 0.24 -23.34 27.58
C GLU A 362 0.57 -24.23 26.38
N ASN A 363 1.86 -24.56 26.19
CA ASN A 363 2.33 -25.53 25.22
C ASN A 363 1.67 -26.88 25.49
N VAL A 364 0.57 -27.15 24.81
CA VAL A 364 -0.04 -28.47 24.81
C VAL A 364 0.81 -29.33 23.88
N ALA A 365 1.59 -30.25 24.44
CA ALA A 365 2.21 -31.32 23.68
C ALA A 365 1.11 -32.02 22.88
N VAL A 366 1.15 -31.90 21.57
CA VAL A 366 0.13 -32.43 20.67
C VAL A 366 0.42 -33.92 20.51
N GLU A 367 -0.23 -34.75 21.32
CA GLU A 367 -0.49 -36.12 20.88
C GLU A 367 -1.58 -36.04 19.79
N ASN A 368 -1.19 -36.29 18.55
CA ASN A 368 -2.11 -36.37 17.42
C ASN A 368 -3.11 -37.49 17.66
N ASN A 369 -4.32 -37.12 18.02
CA ASN A 369 -5.46 -38.03 17.98
C ASN A 369 -6.24 -37.75 16.68
N ASP A 370 -5.86 -38.46 15.61
CA ASP A 370 -6.43 -38.27 14.27
C ASP A 370 -7.95 -38.56 14.17
N ASN A 371 -8.57 -39.03 15.24
CA ASN A 371 -10.01 -39.32 15.31
C ASN A 371 -10.83 -38.24 16.04
N ALA A 372 -10.22 -37.14 16.49
CA ALA A 372 -10.96 -36.08 17.16
C ALA A 372 -11.84 -35.29 16.15
N PRO A 373 -13.06 -34.91 16.52
CA PRO A 373 -13.90 -34.10 15.64
C PRO A 373 -13.30 -32.74 15.43
N VAL A 374 -13.44 -32.21 14.18
CA VAL A 374 -13.06 -30.85 13.86
C VAL A 374 -14.13 -29.89 14.35
N GLU A 375 -13.74 -28.93 15.16
CA GLU A 375 -14.60 -27.88 15.68
C GLU A 375 -14.16 -26.52 15.11
N TYR A 376 -15.14 -25.64 14.91
CA TYR A 376 -14.90 -24.30 14.39
C TYR A 376 -15.40 -23.26 15.38
N PHE A 377 -14.65 -22.16 15.53
CA PHE A 377 -14.98 -21.05 16.41
C PHE A 377 -14.80 -19.74 15.67
N ASN A 378 -15.63 -18.74 15.96
CA ASN A 378 -15.38 -17.37 15.53
C ASN A 378 -14.20 -16.75 16.32
N LEU A 379 -13.82 -15.53 16.00
CA LEU A 379 -12.71 -14.85 16.68
C LEU A 379 -13.04 -14.45 18.13
N GLN A 380 -14.30 -14.46 18.52
CA GLN A 380 -14.78 -14.27 19.88
C GLN A 380 -14.74 -15.55 20.73
N GLY A 381 -14.37 -16.68 20.11
CA GLY A 381 -14.30 -17.98 20.77
C GLY A 381 -15.64 -18.73 20.83
N GLU A 382 -16.69 -18.27 20.17
CA GLU A 382 -17.98 -18.94 20.08
C GLU A 382 -17.95 -20.05 19.03
N ARG A 383 -18.48 -21.23 19.36
CA ARG A 383 -18.54 -22.37 18.45
C ARG A 383 -19.48 -22.09 17.28
N ILE A 384 -19.04 -22.35 16.07
CA ILE A 384 -19.81 -22.21 14.83
C ILE A 384 -19.92 -23.59 14.12
N ASN A 385 -21.02 -23.87 13.44
CA ASN A 385 -21.23 -25.18 12.82
C ASN A 385 -20.33 -25.40 11.60
N LYS A 386 -20.18 -24.39 10.74
CA LYS A 386 -19.28 -24.39 9.60
C LYS A 386 -18.97 -22.94 9.21
N PRO A 387 -17.71 -22.55 9.01
CA PRO A 387 -17.40 -21.22 8.51
C PRO A 387 -17.83 -21.10 7.04
N SER A 388 -18.61 -20.07 6.73
CA SER A 388 -19.06 -19.81 5.37
C SER A 388 -18.13 -18.86 4.61
N LYS A 389 -17.49 -17.94 5.31
CA LYS A 389 -16.52 -16.95 4.77
C LYS A 389 -15.79 -16.25 5.90
N GLY A 390 -14.52 -15.92 5.66
CA GLY A 390 -13.72 -15.10 6.60
C GLY A 390 -12.83 -15.92 7.54
N LEU A 391 -12.33 -15.23 8.56
CA LEU A 391 -11.37 -15.76 9.51
C LEU A 391 -12.05 -16.51 10.64
N TYR A 392 -11.54 -17.68 11.00
CA TYR A 392 -12.06 -18.52 12.08
C TYR A 392 -10.96 -19.33 12.77
N ILE A 393 -11.24 -19.86 13.92
CA ILE A 393 -10.38 -20.79 14.65
C ILE A 393 -10.86 -22.21 14.38
N ARG A 394 -9.99 -23.07 13.88
CA ARG A 394 -10.22 -24.50 13.70
C ARG A 394 -9.52 -25.26 14.82
N ARG A 395 -10.25 -26.10 15.53
CA ARG A 395 -9.72 -27.04 16.52
C ARG A 395 -9.90 -28.48 16.04
N HIS A 396 -8.84 -29.26 16.08
CA HIS A 396 -8.86 -30.69 15.81
C HIS A 396 -8.10 -31.40 16.95
N GLY A 397 -8.84 -31.97 17.88
CA GLY A 397 -8.27 -32.46 19.14
C GLY A 397 -7.62 -31.32 19.93
N LYS A 398 -6.31 -31.41 20.15
CA LYS A 398 -5.53 -30.39 20.84
C LYS A 398 -4.92 -29.34 19.87
N LEU A 399 -4.97 -29.59 18.56
CA LEU A 399 -4.46 -28.66 17.56
C LEU A 399 -5.46 -27.52 17.35
N VAL A 400 -5.01 -26.29 17.58
CA VAL A 400 -5.81 -25.08 17.34
C VAL A 400 -5.11 -24.25 16.24
N GLN A 401 -5.83 -23.92 15.20
CA GLN A 401 -5.30 -23.26 14.01
C GLN A 401 -6.22 -22.10 13.59
N LYS A 402 -5.64 -20.93 13.31
CA LYS A 402 -6.35 -19.84 12.65
C LYS A 402 -6.44 -20.15 11.16
N SER A 403 -7.62 -20.11 10.59
CA SER A 403 -7.88 -20.51 9.20
C SER A 403 -8.82 -19.53 8.52
N ILE A 404 -8.74 -19.47 7.19
CA ILE A 404 -9.61 -18.62 6.36
C ILE A 404 -10.50 -19.52 5.52
N ALA A 405 -11.83 -19.35 5.61
CA ALA A 405 -12.75 -19.94 4.66
C ALA A 405 -12.72 -19.11 3.38
N LYS A 406 -12.36 -19.73 2.27
CA LYS A 406 -12.52 -19.20 0.92
C LYS A 406 -13.82 -19.75 0.34
N ASP A 407 -14.52 -18.97 -0.49
CA ASP A 407 -15.67 -19.44 -1.26
C ASP A 407 -15.26 -20.51 -2.28
#